data_721e711da972dd7d6c23c6df33a15063
#
_entry.id   721e711da972dd7d6c23c6df33a15063
#
_cell.length_a   1.000
_cell.length_b   1.000
_cell.length_c   1.000
_cell.angle_alpha   90.00
_cell.angle_beta   90.00
_cell.angle_gamma   90.00
#
_symmetry.space_group_name_H-M   'P 1'
#
loop_
_entity.id
_entity.type
_entity.pdbx_description
1 polymer ?
#
loop_
_entity_poly.entity_id
_entity_poly.type
_entity_poly.pdbx_seq_one_letter_code
_entity_poly.pdbx_strand_id
1 'polypeptide(L)'
;MTAVQRRSAIYEQLTHADAPISATALAQQFSVTRQVVVGDIALLRAEGHSITATPRGYMIPAETGLRRTIACHHSGADTQRELFAMVDCGCTVLDVIVEHPVYGQLTAPLALSSRYDVEQFIRRMADSHAQPISALTGGVHLHTLSCPSEAVFAHLKATLAGMGMLYD
;
A
#
# COMPACT_ATOMS: atom_id res chain seq x y z
N MET A 1 4.29 -18.71 -25.76
CA MET A 1 4.69 -18.75 -24.33
C MET A 1 3.68 -19.58 -23.54
N THR A 2 4.12 -20.57 -22.79
CA THR A 2 3.23 -21.38 -21.94
C THR A 2 2.83 -20.59 -20.67
N ALA A 3 1.77 -21.04 -19.97
CA ALA A 3 1.33 -20.41 -18.72
C ALA A 3 2.44 -20.43 -17.63
N VAL A 4 3.21 -21.51 -17.56
CA VAL A 4 4.34 -21.64 -16.63
C VAL A 4 5.45 -20.63 -16.95
N GLN A 5 5.84 -20.53 -18.23
CA GLN A 5 6.85 -19.55 -18.66
C GLN A 5 6.39 -18.11 -18.40
N ARG A 6 5.09 -17.81 -18.59
CA ARG A 6 4.55 -16.49 -18.31
C ARG A 6 4.61 -16.16 -16.81
N ARG A 7 4.22 -17.08 -15.93
CA ARG A 7 4.32 -16.88 -14.48
C ARG A 7 5.76 -16.62 -14.03
N SER A 8 6.71 -17.41 -14.53
CA SER A 8 8.13 -17.18 -14.22
C SER A 8 8.59 -15.78 -14.68
N ALA A 9 8.22 -15.38 -15.89
CA ALA A 9 8.57 -14.06 -16.42
C ALA A 9 7.90 -12.91 -15.65
N ILE A 10 6.64 -13.07 -15.23
CA ILE A 10 5.96 -12.10 -14.35
C ILE A 10 6.70 -11.97 -13.03
N TYR A 11 7.05 -13.08 -12.39
CA TYR A 11 7.75 -13.05 -11.10
C TYR A 11 9.13 -12.39 -11.23
N GLU A 12 9.92 -12.75 -12.23
CA GLU A 12 11.22 -12.14 -12.52
C GLU A 12 11.10 -10.63 -12.72
N GLN A 13 10.12 -10.19 -13.49
CA GLN A 13 9.88 -8.77 -13.72
C GLN A 13 9.51 -8.02 -12.43
N LEU A 14 8.66 -8.61 -11.57
CA LEU A 14 8.31 -8.02 -10.29
C LEU A 14 9.49 -7.97 -9.32
N THR A 15 10.41 -8.93 -9.41
CA THR A 15 11.63 -8.98 -8.57
C THR A 15 12.61 -7.84 -8.89
N HIS A 16 12.66 -7.40 -10.15
CA HIS A 16 13.55 -6.33 -10.60
C HIS A 16 12.87 -4.95 -10.72
N ALA A 17 11.59 -4.87 -10.38
CA ALA A 17 10.84 -3.63 -10.52
C ALA A 17 11.03 -2.72 -9.29
N ASP A 18 11.40 -1.46 -9.52
CA ASP A 18 11.50 -0.42 -8.49
C ASP A 18 10.13 0.14 -8.07
N ALA A 19 9.07 -0.18 -8.79
CA ALA A 19 7.70 0.31 -8.55
C ALA A 19 6.65 -0.76 -8.89
N PRO A 20 5.44 -0.67 -8.31
CA PRO A 20 4.36 -1.60 -8.62
C PRO A 20 4.00 -1.61 -10.10
N ILE A 21 3.78 -2.81 -10.66
CA ILE A 21 3.37 -2.99 -12.06
C ILE A 21 1.89 -3.35 -12.10
N SER A 22 1.11 -2.60 -12.87
CA SER A 22 -0.34 -2.83 -12.95
C SER A 22 -0.67 -4.15 -13.67
N ALA A 23 -1.77 -4.80 -13.29
CA ALA A 23 -2.27 -5.99 -13.97
C ALA A 23 -2.53 -5.73 -15.47
N THR A 24 -2.93 -4.51 -15.83
CA THR A 24 -3.15 -4.11 -17.22
C THR A 24 -1.85 -4.04 -18.01
N ALA A 25 -0.79 -3.47 -17.42
CA ALA A 25 0.53 -3.40 -18.05
C ALA A 25 1.10 -4.81 -18.29
N LEU A 26 1.03 -5.69 -17.29
CA LEU A 26 1.44 -7.09 -17.44
C LEU A 26 0.60 -7.81 -18.52
N ALA A 27 -0.72 -7.60 -18.54
CA ALA A 27 -1.60 -8.20 -19.52
C ALA A 27 -1.25 -7.79 -20.96
N GLN A 28 -0.97 -6.51 -21.17
CA GLN A 28 -0.53 -5.99 -22.47
C GLN A 28 0.81 -6.59 -22.89
N GLN A 29 1.80 -6.59 -21.98
CA GLN A 29 3.14 -7.11 -22.26
C GLN A 29 3.13 -8.58 -22.63
N PHE A 30 2.32 -9.40 -21.95
CA PHE A 30 2.25 -10.84 -22.19
C PHE A 30 1.14 -11.24 -23.18
N SER A 31 0.45 -10.28 -23.80
CA SER A 31 -0.65 -10.48 -24.74
C SER A 31 -1.76 -11.41 -24.22
N VAL A 32 -2.15 -11.20 -22.97
CA VAL A 32 -3.23 -11.93 -22.28
C VAL A 32 -4.25 -10.96 -21.70
N THR A 33 -5.35 -11.47 -21.17
CA THR A 33 -6.33 -10.62 -20.46
C THR A 33 -5.86 -10.30 -19.04
N ARG A 34 -6.36 -9.20 -18.47
CA ARG A 34 -6.11 -8.84 -17.07
C ARG A 34 -6.49 -9.98 -16.12
N GLN A 35 -7.59 -10.69 -16.41
CA GLN A 35 -8.05 -11.82 -15.59
C GLN A 35 -7.04 -12.98 -15.56
N VAL A 36 -6.37 -13.24 -16.67
CA VAL A 36 -5.29 -14.26 -16.72
C VAL A 36 -4.14 -13.85 -15.82
N VAL A 37 -3.71 -12.57 -15.83
CA VAL A 37 -2.67 -12.07 -14.93
C VAL A 37 -3.08 -12.21 -13.46
N VAL A 38 -4.32 -11.89 -13.12
CA VAL A 38 -4.83 -12.06 -11.74
C VAL A 38 -4.73 -13.52 -11.29
N GLY A 39 -5.09 -14.45 -12.17
CA GLY A 39 -4.95 -15.91 -11.92
C GLY A 39 -3.49 -16.34 -11.78
N ASP A 40 -2.60 -15.85 -12.64
CA ASP A 40 -1.16 -16.14 -12.56
C ASP A 40 -0.56 -15.65 -11.22
N ILE A 41 -0.90 -14.45 -10.78
CA ILE A 41 -0.48 -13.90 -9.49
C ILE A 41 -1.01 -14.75 -8.32
N ALA A 42 -2.26 -15.21 -8.39
CA ALA A 42 -2.83 -16.06 -7.36
C ALA A 42 -2.07 -17.39 -7.25
N LEU A 43 -1.68 -17.99 -8.37
CA LEU A 43 -0.88 -19.22 -8.40
C LEU A 43 0.53 -18.98 -7.85
N LEU A 44 1.21 -17.90 -8.24
CA LEU A 44 2.53 -17.54 -7.71
C LEU A 44 2.49 -17.37 -6.18
N ARG A 45 1.44 -16.75 -5.64
CA ARG A 45 1.24 -16.65 -4.18
C ARG A 45 1.03 -18.01 -3.53
N ALA A 46 0.26 -18.89 -4.15
CA ALA A 46 0.05 -20.26 -3.67
C ALA A 46 1.36 -21.09 -3.69
N GLU A 47 2.28 -20.76 -4.58
CA GLU A 47 3.64 -21.32 -4.67
C GLU A 47 4.61 -20.72 -3.63
N GLY A 48 4.15 -19.77 -2.80
CA GLY A 48 4.92 -19.16 -1.70
C GLY A 48 5.63 -17.85 -2.03
N HIS A 49 5.38 -17.27 -3.21
CA HIS A 49 5.99 -15.99 -3.58
C HIS A 49 5.28 -14.80 -2.90
N SER A 50 6.08 -13.93 -2.26
CA SER A 50 5.59 -12.73 -1.53
C SER A 50 5.24 -11.60 -2.50
N ILE A 51 4.11 -11.72 -3.21
CA ILE A 51 3.62 -10.69 -4.12
C ILE A 51 2.49 -9.91 -3.44
N THR A 52 2.65 -8.59 -3.28
CA THR A 52 1.65 -7.68 -2.70
C THR A 52 0.87 -6.98 -3.81
N ALA A 53 -0.46 -6.93 -3.67
CA ALA A 53 -1.31 -6.07 -4.49
C ALA A 53 -1.47 -4.73 -3.80
N THR A 54 -1.15 -3.66 -4.50
CA THR A 54 -1.28 -2.28 -4.04
C THR A 54 -2.28 -1.53 -4.91
N PRO A 55 -2.72 -0.32 -4.54
CA PRO A 55 -3.56 0.52 -5.41
C PRO A 55 -2.95 0.80 -6.79
N ARG A 56 -1.62 0.70 -6.94
CA ARG A 56 -0.91 0.92 -8.20
C ARG A 56 -0.64 -0.35 -9.02
N GLY A 57 -0.73 -1.52 -8.41
CA GLY A 57 -0.43 -2.80 -9.06
C GLY A 57 0.26 -3.78 -8.13
N TYR A 58 0.92 -4.76 -8.72
CA TYR A 58 1.65 -5.81 -8.01
C TYR A 58 3.11 -5.44 -7.81
N MET A 59 3.65 -5.80 -6.66
CA MET A 59 5.07 -5.65 -6.33
C MET A 59 5.53 -6.74 -5.38
N ILE A 60 6.83 -6.99 -5.35
CA ILE A 60 7.49 -7.72 -4.29
C ILE A 60 8.00 -6.68 -3.28
N PRO A 61 7.54 -6.70 -2.02
CA PRO A 61 8.00 -5.73 -1.04
C PRO A 61 9.51 -5.83 -0.84
N ALA A 62 10.24 -4.74 -1.07
CA ALA A 62 11.63 -4.67 -0.64
C ALA A 62 11.65 -4.47 0.88
N GLU A 63 12.38 -5.29 1.60
CA GLU A 63 12.64 -5.08 3.04
C GLU A 63 13.72 -4.00 3.20
N THR A 64 13.38 -2.75 2.90
CA THR A 64 14.26 -1.60 3.05
C THR A 64 13.71 -0.64 4.10
N GLY A 65 14.56 -0.24 5.04
CA GLY A 65 14.23 0.73 6.07
C GLY A 65 13.71 0.15 7.39
N LEU A 66 13.60 1.03 8.37
CA LEU A 66 13.11 0.73 9.70
C LEU A 66 11.59 0.62 9.70
N ARG A 67 11.03 -0.56 9.95
CA ARG A 67 9.57 -0.73 10.06
C ARG A 67 9.06 -0.25 11.41
N ARG A 68 8.05 0.61 11.37
CA ARG A 68 7.34 1.11 12.55
C ARG A 68 5.85 1.15 12.29
N THR A 69 5.06 1.01 13.34
CA THR A 69 3.61 1.15 13.30
C THR A 69 3.22 2.40 14.08
N ILE A 70 2.28 3.16 13.53
CA ILE A 70 1.74 4.38 14.13
C ILE A 70 0.22 4.29 14.18
N ALA A 71 -0.37 4.71 15.30
CA ALA A 71 -1.81 4.80 15.47
C ALA A 71 -2.30 6.21 15.19
N CYS A 72 -3.35 6.32 14.39
CA CYS A 72 -3.94 7.60 13.99
C CYS A 72 -5.45 7.61 14.19
N HIS A 73 -5.98 8.81 14.41
CA HIS A 73 -7.41 9.03 14.50
C HIS A 73 -7.78 10.37 13.85
N HIS A 74 -8.56 10.31 12.79
CA HIS A 74 -9.10 11.48 12.10
C HIS A 74 -10.26 11.10 11.19
N SER A 75 -10.94 12.09 10.63
CA SER A 75 -11.98 11.88 9.61
C SER A 75 -11.37 11.54 8.25
N GLY A 76 -12.17 10.93 7.36
CA GLY A 76 -11.75 10.64 6.01
C GLY A 76 -11.31 11.88 5.20
N ALA A 77 -11.81 13.07 5.54
CA ALA A 77 -11.41 14.32 4.90
C ALA A 77 -9.94 14.68 5.13
N ASP A 78 -9.33 14.18 6.20
CA ASP A 78 -7.93 14.43 6.56
C ASP A 78 -6.95 13.37 6.05
N THR A 79 -7.44 12.33 5.39
CA THR A 79 -6.60 11.21 4.89
C THR A 79 -5.44 11.70 4.02
N GLN A 80 -5.69 12.63 3.10
CA GLN A 80 -4.63 13.17 2.24
C GLN A 80 -3.56 13.94 3.04
N ARG A 81 -3.98 14.73 4.02
CA ARG A 81 -3.06 15.51 4.87
C ARG A 81 -2.17 14.62 5.72
N GLU A 82 -2.72 13.56 6.29
CA GLU A 82 -2.00 12.55 7.03
C GLU A 82 -0.95 11.86 6.17
N LEU A 83 -1.36 11.31 5.02
CA LEU A 83 -0.46 10.60 4.11
C LEU A 83 0.63 11.52 3.56
N PHE A 84 0.34 12.79 3.28
CA PHE A 84 1.35 13.77 2.90
C PHE A 84 2.38 13.98 4.00
N ALA A 85 1.97 14.10 5.26
CA ALA A 85 2.90 14.25 6.37
C ALA A 85 3.88 13.06 6.45
N MET A 86 3.40 11.84 6.21
CA MET A 86 4.22 10.62 6.23
C MET A 86 5.26 10.62 5.10
N VAL A 87 4.84 10.86 3.87
CA VAL A 87 5.76 10.83 2.71
C VAL A 87 6.70 12.04 2.68
N ASP A 88 6.26 13.20 3.15
CA ASP A 88 7.11 14.40 3.26
C ASP A 88 8.24 14.22 4.29
N CYS A 89 8.03 13.42 5.32
CA CYS A 89 9.08 13.01 6.27
C CYS A 89 10.05 11.97 5.67
N GLY A 90 9.81 11.50 4.45
CA GLY A 90 10.63 10.47 3.80
C GLY A 90 10.27 9.04 4.17
N CYS A 91 9.12 8.82 4.82
CA CYS A 91 8.60 7.48 5.10
C CYS A 91 7.82 6.93 3.91
N THR A 92 7.83 5.61 3.73
CA THR A 92 6.92 4.90 2.84
C THR A 92 5.76 4.33 3.66
N VAL A 93 4.53 4.63 3.27
CA VAL A 93 3.33 4.05 3.90
C VAL A 93 3.08 2.70 3.26
N LEU A 94 3.32 1.62 4.01
CA LEU A 94 3.22 0.25 3.50
C LEU A 94 1.78 -0.22 3.44
N ASP A 95 1.00 0.09 4.47
CA ASP A 95 -0.39 -0.37 4.60
C ASP A 95 -1.24 0.57 5.48
N VAL A 96 -2.53 0.25 5.55
CA VAL A 96 -3.46 0.74 6.57
C VAL A 96 -4.12 -0.46 7.22
N ILE A 97 -4.28 -0.42 8.53
CA ILE A 97 -4.79 -1.51 9.36
C ILE A 97 -5.93 -1.00 10.21
N VAL A 98 -7.04 -1.74 10.26
CA VAL A 98 -8.19 -1.47 11.15
C VAL A 98 -8.62 -2.74 11.88
N GLU A 99 -9.20 -2.59 13.06
CA GLU A 99 -9.81 -3.69 13.83
C GLU A 99 -11.31 -3.78 13.50
N HIS A 100 -11.69 -4.82 12.78
CA HIS A 100 -13.09 -5.05 12.44
C HIS A 100 -13.74 -6.02 13.45
N PRO A 101 -14.97 -5.73 13.98
CA PRO A 101 -15.57 -6.54 15.04
C PRO A 101 -15.90 -7.99 14.63
N VAL A 102 -16.04 -8.25 13.32
CA VAL A 102 -16.35 -9.59 12.79
C VAL A 102 -15.12 -10.26 12.17
N TYR A 103 -14.37 -9.53 11.35
CA TYR A 103 -13.23 -10.06 10.61
C TYR A 103 -11.89 -9.95 11.33
N GLY A 104 -11.85 -9.29 12.50
CA GLY A 104 -10.60 -9.00 13.20
C GLY A 104 -9.76 -7.95 12.46
N GLN A 105 -8.47 -8.13 12.44
CA GLN A 105 -7.56 -7.20 11.80
C GLN A 105 -7.68 -7.24 10.27
N LEU A 106 -8.05 -6.12 9.68
CA LEU A 106 -8.07 -5.92 8.24
C LEU A 106 -6.87 -5.05 7.84
N THR A 107 -6.07 -5.53 6.90
CA THR A 107 -4.89 -4.83 6.40
C THR A 107 -5.03 -4.60 4.90
N ALA A 108 -4.93 -3.34 4.48
CA ALA A 108 -4.93 -2.96 3.07
C ALA A 108 -3.54 -2.41 2.69
N PRO A 109 -2.77 -3.10 1.83
CA PRO A 109 -1.50 -2.61 1.32
C PRO A 109 -1.66 -1.32 0.52
N LEU A 110 -0.75 -0.35 0.71
CA LEU A 110 -0.77 0.96 0.03
C LEU A 110 0.48 1.20 -0.82
N ALA A 111 1.68 1.04 -0.26
CA ALA A 111 2.98 1.30 -0.90
C ALA A 111 3.09 2.74 -1.46
N LEU A 112 2.80 3.73 -0.64
CA LEU A 112 2.87 5.15 -1.00
C LEU A 112 4.19 5.74 -0.49
N SER A 113 5.02 6.26 -1.41
CA SER A 113 6.35 6.79 -1.08
C SER A 113 6.55 8.25 -1.51
N SER A 114 5.58 8.85 -2.18
CA SER A 114 5.64 10.23 -2.67
C SER A 114 4.28 10.92 -2.61
N ARG A 115 4.28 12.25 -2.67
CA ARG A 115 3.03 13.01 -2.82
C ARG A 115 2.24 12.62 -4.05
N TYR A 116 2.92 12.34 -5.15
CA TYR A 116 2.28 11.85 -6.38
C TYR A 116 1.50 10.55 -6.13
N ASP A 117 2.11 9.59 -5.42
CA ASP A 117 1.44 8.33 -5.09
C ASP A 117 0.18 8.55 -4.26
N VAL A 118 0.27 9.44 -3.26
CA VAL A 118 -0.86 9.83 -2.40
C VAL A 118 -1.98 10.47 -3.22
N GLU A 119 -1.64 11.43 -4.09
CA GLU A 119 -2.62 12.09 -4.96
C GLU A 119 -3.34 11.11 -5.88
N GLN A 120 -2.61 10.15 -6.47
CA GLN A 120 -3.21 9.10 -7.30
C GLN A 120 -4.14 8.18 -6.48
N PHE A 121 -3.76 7.85 -5.26
CA PHE A 121 -4.58 7.06 -4.35
C PHE A 121 -5.88 7.80 -3.99
N ILE A 122 -5.80 9.06 -3.57
CA ILE A 122 -6.97 9.89 -3.23
C ILE A 122 -7.88 10.07 -4.45
N ARG A 123 -7.31 10.30 -5.63
CA ARG A 123 -8.10 10.42 -6.88
C ARG A 123 -8.87 9.14 -7.18
N ARG A 124 -8.24 7.97 -7.07
CA ARG A 124 -8.93 6.68 -7.26
C ARG A 124 -10.05 6.45 -6.27
N MET A 125 -9.86 6.83 -5.01
CA MET A 125 -10.93 6.76 -4.00
C MET A 125 -12.12 7.64 -4.40
N ALA A 126 -11.87 8.88 -4.83
CA ALA A 126 -12.91 9.79 -5.28
C ALA A 126 -13.66 9.26 -6.51
N ASP A 127 -12.93 8.81 -7.53
CA ASP A 127 -13.50 8.27 -8.78
C ASP A 127 -14.35 7.01 -8.53
N SER A 128 -13.97 6.20 -7.55
CA SER A 128 -14.68 4.96 -7.17
C SER A 128 -15.81 5.21 -6.17
N HIS A 129 -16.00 6.44 -5.69
CA HIS A 129 -16.89 6.76 -4.57
C HIS A 129 -16.60 5.90 -3.31
N ALA A 130 -15.33 5.49 -3.14
CA ALA A 130 -14.92 4.67 -2.01
C ALA A 130 -14.72 5.50 -0.75
N GLN A 131 -15.01 4.89 0.40
CA GLN A 131 -14.65 5.46 1.71
C GLN A 131 -13.30 4.89 2.16
N PRO A 132 -12.49 5.66 2.93
CA PRO A 132 -11.32 5.10 3.59
C PRO A 132 -11.71 3.93 4.49
N ILE A 133 -10.86 2.90 4.55
CA ILE A 133 -11.11 1.72 5.40
C ILE A 133 -11.25 2.10 6.89
N SER A 134 -10.60 3.19 7.33
CA SER A 134 -10.72 3.75 8.67
C SER A 134 -12.13 4.21 9.04
N ALA A 135 -13.01 4.42 8.06
CA ALA A 135 -14.43 4.71 8.31
C ALA A 135 -15.13 3.54 9.03
N LEU A 136 -14.64 2.30 8.87
CA LEU A 136 -15.16 1.11 9.57
C LEU A 136 -14.94 1.16 11.09
N THR A 137 -14.01 1.98 11.56
CA THR A 137 -13.58 2.07 12.97
C THR A 137 -13.71 3.50 13.52
N GLY A 138 -14.60 4.31 12.95
CA GLY A 138 -14.81 5.69 13.39
C GLY A 138 -13.58 6.59 13.26
N GLY A 139 -12.68 6.26 12.34
CA GLY A 139 -11.46 7.01 12.06
C GLY A 139 -10.19 6.50 12.74
N VAL A 140 -10.29 5.56 13.69
CA VAL A 140 -9.11 4.94 14.34
C VAL A 140 -8.50 3.90 13.42
N HIS A 141 -7.20 4.01 13.16
CA HIS A 141 -6.46 3.07 12.30
C HIS A 141 -4.98 3.09 12.60
N LEU A 142 -4.27 2.11 12.04
CA LEU A 142 -2.82 2.01 12.11
C LEU A 142 -2.23 2.10 10.70
N HIS A 143 -1.01 2.62 10.61
CA HIS A 143 -0.17 2.49 9.44
C HIS A 143 1.12 1.77 9.78
N THR A 144 1.53 0.81 8.94
CA THR A 144 2.90 0.31 8.95
C THR A 144 3.72 1.17 8.00
N LEU A 145 4.82 1.69 8.50
CA LEU A 145 5.73 2.59 7.79
C LEU A 145 7.10 1.95 7.61
N SER A 146 7.74 2.23 6.49
CA SER A 146 9.18 2.07 6.31
C SER A 146 9.82 3.44 6.43
N CYS A 147 10.61 3.66 7.47
CA CYS A 147 11.23 4.95 7.79
C CYS A 147 12.75 4.88 7.60
N PRO A 148 13.40 5.99 7.17
CA PRO A 148 14.86 6.04 7.03
C PRO A 148 15.61 5.85 8.36
N SER A 149 15.04 6.32 9.49
CA SER A 149 15.66 6.25 10.81
C SER A 149 14.64 6.44 11.94
N GLU A 150 15.03 6.13 13.17
CA GLU A 150 14.23 6.43 14.37
C GLU A 150 14.00 7.93 14.55
N ALA A 151 14.97 8.77 14.21
CA ALA A 151 14.83 10.23 14.30
C ALA A 151 13.73 10.74 13.36
N VAL A 152 13.65 10.18 12.16
CA VAL A 152 12.58 10.50 11.18
C VAL A 152 11.23 10.04 11.72
N PHE A 153 11.13 8.84 12.28
CA PHE A 153 9.89 8.34 12.88
C PHE A 153 9.44 9.20 14.07
N ALA A 154 10.37 9.60 14.96
CA ALA A 154 10.07 10.49 16.08
C ALA A 154 9.57 11.87 15.60
N HIS A 155 10.19 12.42 14.55
CA HIS A 155 9.77 13.67 13.95
C HIS A 155 8.36 13.56 13.34
N LEU A 156 8.07 12.47 12.64
CA LEU A 156 6.74 12.20 12.08
C LEU A 156 5.68 12.12 13.19
N LYS A 157 5.96 11.41 14.30
CA LYS A 157 5.03 11.33 15.44
C LYS A 157 4.71 12.72 15.99
N ALA A 158 5.73 13.56 16.19
CA ALA A 158 5.54 14.93 16.65
C ALA A 158 4.72 15.77 15.65
N THR A 159 4.94 15.59 14.36
CA THR A 159 4.19 16.27 13.31
C THR A 159 2.71 15.87 13.34
N LEU A 160 2.40 14.58 13.40
CA LEU A 160 1.02 14.09 13.45
C LEU A 160 0.32 14.47 14.77
N ALA A 161 1.05 14.49 15.89
CA ALA A 161 0.53 15.00 17.16
C ALA A 161 0.16 16.49 17.05
N GLY A 162 1.02 17.32 16.46
CA GLY A 162 0.76 18.73 16.20
C GLY A 162 -0.43 18.98 15.25
N MET A 163 -0.73 18.02 14.38
CA MET A 163 -1.90 18.06 13.49
C MET A 163 -3.19 17.53 14.17
N GLY A 164 -3.09 16.99 15.39
CA GLY A 164 -4.20 16.38 16.10
C GLY A 164 -4.65 15.03 15.52
N MET A 165 -3.75 14.33 14.83
CA MET A 165 -4.04 13.07 14.13
C MET A 165 -3.43 11.84 14.81
N LEU A 166 -2.48 12.03 15.72
CA LEU A 166 -1.90 10.92 16.48
C LEU A 166 -2.93 10.40 17.49
N TYR A 167 -3.10 9.09 17.54
CA TYR A 167 -3.93 8.41 18.54
C TYR A 167 -3.03 7.86 19.65
N ASP A 168 -3.22 8.37 20.88
CA ASP A 168 -2.45 8.03 22.09
C ASP A 168 -3.26 7.15 23.05
#